data_81a676b6415fae1a7ca895be13bdf9af
#
_entry.id   81a676b6415fae1a7ca895be13bdf9af
#
_cell.length_a   1.000
_cell.length_b   1.000
_cell.length_c   1.000
_cell.angle_alpha   90.00
_cell.angle_beta   90.00
_cell.angle_gamma   90.00
#
_symmetry.space_group_name_H-M   'P 1'
#
loop_
_entity.id
_entity.type
_entity.pdbx_description
1 polymer ?
#
loop_
_entity_poly.entity_id
_entity_poly.type
_entity_poly.pdbx_seq_one_letter_code
_entity_poly.pdbx_strand_id
1 'polypeptide(L)'
;MLNAGRGNPNWISTVPREAFFLLGQFALEECQRETELADEMAGAAGVPNRKRIASRFVQFLKKHAQSPGATLLKGTYEYLVTEKGVDENELVYEWAEGVIGDQYPVPDRILKYTEMLVRDYLDQELCDNQPPEGIFDLFATEGGTAAMCYIFDSLQQNFLLNKGDKIILFAPVFTPYIEIPEQARYLFNVIEIKALKMTKDGYHTWQYQEKDLDVLKDPSVKAAFITNPSNPPSYGLTKALMNRIVEIVRNANPNLMIITDDVYATFIPHFRSMMAELPKNTLCVYSFSKYFGATGWRLAVIALHQDNIYDRMIRELPRDKQELLKKRYSSLSLHPEDIRFIDRMVADSRQVALNHTAGLSLPQQTQMSLFASFALLDAENTYKKRMQDMIHERLHTLWESTGFTLLDDPLRAGYYSEIDMLVWAKKFYGDDFVEYLKKNYEPLDVVFRLAQETSLVLLN
;
A
#
# COMPACT_ATOMS: atom_id res chain seq x y z
N MET A 1 -4.99 -14.31 26.10
CA MET A 1 -4.86 -14.85 24.73
C MET A 1 -3.95 -13.94 23.93
N LEU A 2 -2.83 -14.46 23.42
CA LEU A 2 -1.92 -13.76 22.54
C LEU A 2 -2.27 -14.10 21.09
N ASN A 3 -2.74 -13.11 20.33
CA ASN A 3 -3.05 -13.30 18.91
C ASN A 3 -1.87 -12.85 18.05
N ALA A 4 -1.03 -13.79 17.66
CA ALA A 4 0.10 -13.58 16.77
C ALA A 4 -0.26 -13.70 15.27
N GLY A 5 -1.51 -14.07 14.96
CA GLY A 5 -2.03 -14.12 13.57
C GLY A 5 -2.54 -12.77 13.05
N ARG A 6 -2.68 -11.73 13.88
CA ARG A 6 -3.08 -10.40 13.43
C ARG A 6 -1.90 -9.62 12.88
N GLY A 7 -2.10 -8.97 11.74
CA GLY A 7 -1.09 -8.13 11.10
C GLY A 7 -0.84 -6.77 11.77
N ASN A 8 -1.31 -6.54 12.98
CA ASN A 8 -1.06 -5.29 13.68
C ASN A 8 0.37 -5.25 14.22
N PRO A 9 1.18 -4.23 13.91
CA PRO A 9 2.46 -4.06 14.55
C PRO A 9 2.28 -3.71 16.03
N ASN A 10 3.27 -4.05 16.86
CA ASN A 10 3.28 -3.72 18.29
C ASN A 10 3.98 -2.38 18.56
N TRP A 11 3.86 -1.45 17.65
CA TRP A 11 4.34 -0.06 17.76
C TRP A 11 3.41 0.89 17.03
N ILE A 12 3.54 2.16 17.33
CA ILE A 12 2.91 3.27 16.61
C ILE A 12 3.90 4.41 16.42
N SER A 13 3.83 5.09 15.30
CA SER A 13 4.53 6.36 15.10
C SER A 13 3.73 7.49 15.77
N THR A 14 4.28 8.10 16.82
CA THR A 14 3.57 9.11 17.64
C THR A 14 3.64 10.51 17.05
N VAL A 15 4.80 10.91 16.50
CA VAL A 15 5.05 12.28 16.01
C VAL A 15 4.05 12.72 14.93
N PRO A 16 3.79 11.93 13.86
CA PRO A 16 2.81 12.36 12.85
C PRO A 16 1.37 12.35 13.37
N ARG A 17 1.07 11.61 14.44
CA ARG A 17 -0.25 11.68 15.10
C ARG A 17 -0.40 12.93 15.93
N GLU A 18 0.64 13.30 16.67
CA GLU A 18 0.68 14.56 17.41
C GLU A 18 0.55 15.75 16.46
N ALA A 19 1.27 15.73 15.32
CA ALA A 19 1.13 16.73 14.27
C ALA A 19 -0.31 16.86 13.77
N PHE A 20 -1.00 15.74 13.55
CA PHE A 20 -2.40 15.71 13.12
C PHE A 20 -3.33 16.36 14.16
N PHE A 21 -3.17 16.06 15.43
CA PHE A 21 -3.99 16.64 16.50
C PHE A 21 -3.71 18.14 16.68
N LEU A 22 -2.45 18.59 16.58
CA LEU A 22 -2.11 19.99 16.60
C LEU A 22 -2.69 20.74 15.39
N LEU A 23 -2.62 20.17 14.21
CA LEU A 23 -3.22 20.73 13.01
C LEU A 23 -4.74 20.86 13.17
N GLY A 24 -5.39 19.87 13.77
CA GLY A 24 -6.82 19.91 14.11
C GLY A 24 -7.15 21.04 15.09
N GLN A 25 -6.31 21.24 16.11
CA GLN A 25 -6.48 22.36 17.04
C GLN A 25 -6.35 23.72 16.33
N PHE A 26 -5.33 23.90 15.48
CA PHE A 26 -5.19 25.10 14.66
C PHE A 26 -6.41 25.36 13.78
N ALA A 27 -6.89 24.32 13.11
CA ALA A 27 -8.04 24.44 12.22
C ALA A 27 -9.35 24.83 12.96
N LEU A 28 -9.55 24.32 14.18
CA LEU A 28 -10.67 24.75 15.03
C LEU A 28 -10.54 26.21 15.47
N GLU A 29 -9.30 26.69 15.81
CA GLU A 29 -9.07 28.11 16.11
C GLU A 29 -9.40 28.99 14.90
N GLU A 30 -9.12 28.54 13.68
CA GLU A 30 -9.46 29.25 12.44
C GLU A 30 -10.97 29.29 12.19
N CYS A 31 -11.69 28.19 12.43
CA CYS A 31 -13.16 28.16 12.34
C CYS A 31 -13.81 29.13 13.34
N GLN A 32 -13.34 29.13 14.58
CA GLN A 32 -13.88 30.01 15.64
C GLN A 32 -13.60 31.48 15.35
N ARG A 33 -12.50 31.81 14.68
CA ARG A 33 -12.14 33.17 14.28
C ARG A 33 -13.15 33.82 13.34
N GLU A 34 -13.72 33.04 12.44
CA GLU A 34 -14.67 33.51 11.43
C GLU A 34 -16.10 33.59 11.96
N THR A 35 -16.30 33.37 13.28
CA THR A 35 -17.63 33.38 13.91
C THR A 35 -17.71 34.51 14.94
N GLU A 36 -18.43 35.58 14.61
CA GLU A 36 -18.65 36.70 15.53
C GLU A 36 -19.55 36.35 16.73
N LEU A 37 -20.31 35.23 16.62
CA LEU A 37 -21.36 34.82 17.57
C LEU A 37 -21.12 33.41 18.13
N ALA A 38 -19.85 33.00 18.34
CA ALA A 38 -19.50 31.64 18.76
C ALA A 38 -20.28 31.16 20.02
N ASP A 39 -20.45 32.04 21.00
CA ASP A 39 -21.14 31.73 22.26
C ASP A 39 -22.64 31.51 22.06
N GLU A 40 -23.27 32.17 21.09
CA GLU A 40 -24.69 32.07 20.78
C GLU A 40 -25.01 30.88 19.86
N MET A 41 -24.01 30.31 19.17
CA MET A 41 -24.20 29.24 18.18
C MET A 41 -24.06 27.82 18.76
N ALA A 42 -24.05 27.68 20.09
CA ALA A 42 -24.00 26.39 20.78
C ALA A 42 -22.79 25.49 20.30
N GLY A 43 -21.65 26.11 20.00
CA GLY A 43 -20.43 25.43 19.51
C GLY A 43 -20.32 25.31 18.00
N ALA A 44 -21.30 25.78 17.22
CA ALA A 44 -21.13 25.93 15.77
C ALA A 44 -20.13 27.05 15.46
N ALA A 45 -19.41 26.93 14.36
CA ALA A 45 -18.43 27.91 13.93
C ALA A 45 -18.44 28.04 12.39
N GLY A 46 -17.69 29.03 11.87
CA GLY A 46 -17.48 29.17 10.43
C GLY A 46 -16.49 28.15 9.87
N VAL A 47 -16.15 28.29 8.60
CA VAL A 47 -15.08 27.53 7.94
C VAL A 47 -13.80 28.34 7.93
N PRO A 48 -12.61 27.73 7.80
CA PRO A 48 -11.35 28.45 7.76
C PRO A 48 -11.28 29.49 6.64
N ASN A 49 -10.68 30.66 6.93
CA ASN A 49 -10.48 31.70 5.93
C ASN A 49 -9.06 31.65 5.36
N ARG A 50 -8.96 31.46 4.04
CA ARG A 50 -7.69 31.37 3.32
C ARG A 50 -6.77 32.58 3.48
N LYS A 51 -7.34 33.78 3.64
CA LYS A 51 -6.58 35.03 3.67
C LYS A 51 -5.63 35.06 4.87
N ARG A 52 -4.32 35.07 4.61
CA ARG A 52 -3.24 35.09 5.61
C ARG A 52 -3.23 33.92 6.59
N ILE A 53 -3.84 32.80 6.23
CA ILE A 53 -3.90 31.62 7.09
C ILE A 53 -2.50 31.07 7.41
N ALA A 54 -1.57 31.13 6.47
CA ALA A 54 -0.19 30.69 6.67
C ALA A 54 0.53 31.52 7.75
N SER A 55 0.35 32.84 7.76
CA SER A 55 0.92 33.70 8.82
C SER A 55 0.42 33.31 10.21
N ARG A 56 -0.88 32.99 10.33
CA ARG A 56 -1.46 32.53 11.60
C ARG A 56 -0.98 31.15 11.99
N PHE A 57 -0.83 30.25 11.03
CA PHE A 57 -0.26 28.92 11.24
C PHE A 57 1.16 28.99 11.78
N VAL A 58 2.03 29.83 11.18
CA VAL A 58 3.40 30.04 11.68
C VAL A 58 3.39 30.59 13.12
N GLN A 59 2.45 31.47 13.45
CA GLN A 59 2.31 31.97 14.83
C GLN A 59 1.83 30.86 15.79
N PHE A 60 0.90 30.02 15.37
CA PHE A 60 0.45 28.88 16.13
C PHE A 60 1.59 27.91 16.40
N LEU A 61 2.39 27.56 15.39
CA LEU A 61 3.54 26.69 15.56
C LEU A 61 4.60 27.24 16.53
N LYS A 62 4.80 28.57 16.55
CA LYS A 62 5.71 29.19 17.52
C LYS A 62 5.25 29.01 18.97
N LYS A 63 3.93 28.98 19.23
CA LYS A 63 3.39 28.74 20.58
C LYS A 63 3.62 27.29 21.00
N HIS A 64 3.71 26.36 20.05
CA HIS A 64 3.89 24.92 20.26
C HIS A 64 5.29 24.41 19.92
N ALA A 65 6.31 25.29 19.88
CA ALA A 65 7.65 24.98 19.38
C ALA A 65 8.40 23.85 20.11
N GLN A 66 7.96 23.46 21.31
CA GLN A 66 8.55 22.33 22.05
C GLN A 66 7.94 20.97 21.67
N SER A 67 6.88 20.96 20.88
CA SER A 67 6.20 19.72 20.45
C SER A 67 6.89 19.12 19.23
N PRO A 68 7.23 17.80 19.25
CA PRO A 68 7.71 17.09 18.07
C PRO A 68 6.74 17.17 16.88
N GLY A 69 5.43 17.15 17.13
CA GLY A 69 4.41 17.31 16.09
C GLY A 69 4.44 18.68 15.44
N ALA A 70 4.67 19.77 16.23
CA ALA A 70 4.82 21.12 15.67
C ALA A 70 6.11 21.26 14.85
N THR A 71 7.18 20.59 15.27
CA THR A 71 8.44 20.52 14.50
C THR A 71 8.22 19.85 13.15
N LEU A 72 7.49 18.74 13.14
CA LEU A 72 7.12 18.05 11.89
C LEU A 72 6.27 18.93 10.98
N LEU A 73 5.22 19.58 11.51
CA LEU A 73 4.36 20.50 10.74
C LEU A 73 5.16 21.65 10.13
N LYS A 74 6.09 22.24 10.92
CA LYS A 74 6.97 23.29 10.43
C LYS A 74 7.88 22.81 9.31
N GLY A 75 8.55 21.67 9.50
CA GLY A 75 9.43 21.08 8.49
C GLY A 75 8.68 20.72 7.20
N THR A 76 7.47 20.17 7.31
CA THR A 76 6.62 19.85 6.15
C THR A 76 6.19 21.11 5.40
N TYR A 77 5.81 22.16 6.14
CA TYR A 77 5.49 23.47 5.55
C TYR A 77 6.69 24.05 4.80
N GLU A 78 7.88 24.08 5.43
CA GLU A 78 9.12 24.59 4.83
C GLU A 78 9.50 23.78 3.59
N TYR A 79 9.42 22.47 3.63
CA TYR A 79 9.67 21.60 2.50
C TYR A 79 8.78 21.94 1.29
N LEU A 80 7.46 22.02 1.50
CA LEU A 80 6.53 22.29 0.40
C LEU A 80 6.64 23.73 -0.12
N VAL A 81 6.76 24.70 0.75
CA VAL A 81 6.80 26.13 0.34
C VAL A 81 8.15 26.47 -0.27
N THR A 82 9.26 26.05 0.36
CA THR A 82 10.59 26.50 -0.04
C THR A 82 11.19 25.64 -1.15
N GLU A 83 11.04 24.30 -1.03
CA GLU A 83 11.66 23.38 -1.99
C GLU A 83 10.75 23.05 -3.19
N LYS A 84 9.43 22.96 -2.94
CA LYS A 84 8.45 22.65 -4.01
C LYS A 84 7.77 23.89 -4.59
N GLY A 85 7.98 25.09 -4.01
CA GLY A 85 7.41 26.35 -4.52
C GLY A 85 5.89 26.45 -4.39
N VAL A 86 5.29 25.80 -3.41
CA VAL A 86 3.85 25.80 -3.16
C VAL A 86 3.42 27.12 -2.53
N ASP A 87 2.24 27.64 -2.93
CA ASP A 87 1.64 28.80 -2.23
C ASP A 87 1.30 28.44 -0.79
N GLU A 88 1.82 29.23 0.14
CA GLU A 88 1.73 28.96 1.57
C GLU A 88 0.29 29.00 2.11
N ASN A 89 -0.55 29.91 1.60
CA ASN A 89 -1.93 30.04 2.07
C ASN A 89 -2.82 28.92 1.51
N GLU A 90 -2.59 28.52 0.26
CA GLU A 90 -3.29 27.36 -0.35
C GLU A 90 -2.94 26.06 0.40
N LEU A 91 -1.66 25.86 0.73
CA LEU A 91 -1.22 24.68 1.47
C LEU A 91 -1.88 24.58 2.85
N VAL A 92 -1.77 25.65 3.64
CA VAL A 92 -2.31 25.64 5.02
C VAL A 92 -3.84 25.59 5.00
N TYR A 93 -4.46 26.17 3.99
CA TYR A 93 -5.90 26.09 3.79
C TYR A 93 -6.36 24.66 3.48
N GLU A 94 -5.70 23.94 2.53
CA GLU A 94 -5.98 22.53 2.25
C GLU A 94 -5.84 21.67 3.52
N TRP A 95 -4.81 21.93 4.31
CA TRP A 95 -4.60 21.19 5.57
C TRP A 95 -5.68 21.48 6.61
N ALA A 96 -6.09 22.73 6.75
CA ALA A 96 -7.11 23.11 7.74
C ALA A 96 -8.48 22.53 7.36
N GLU A 97 -8.90 22.67 6.10
CA GLU A 97 -10.14 22.04 5.61
C GLU A 97 -10.04 20.51 5.67
N GLY A 98 -8.90 19.96 5.27
CA GLY A 98 -8.67 18.54 5.25
C GLY A 98 -8.82 17.90 6.64
N VAL A 99 -8.23 18.49 7.68
CA VAL A 99 -8.29 17.90 9.03
C VAL A 99 -9.68 18.05 9.67
N ILE A 100 -10.43 19.09 9.34
CA ILE A 100 -11.81 19.30 9.81
C ILE A 100 -12.76 18.29 9.17
N GLY A 101 -12.61 18.05 7.87
CA GLY A 101 -13.41 17.07 7.14
C GLY A 101 -14.87 17.50 6.97
N ASP A 102 -15.13 18.77 6.75
CA ASP A 102 -16.46 19.37 6.57
C ASP A 102 -17.04 19.14 5.17
N GLN A 103 -16.22 18.70 4.23
CA GLN A 103 -16.61 18.51 2.85
C GLN A 103 -16.13 17.17 2.25
N TYR A 104 -16.70 16.81 1.10
CA TYR A 104 -16.23 15.66 0.33
C TYR A 104 -14.86 15.94 -0.31
N PRO A 105 -14.04 14.89 -0.56
CA PRO A 105 -12.71 15.05 -1.19
C PRO A 105 -12.78 15.77 -2.54
N VAL A 106 -11.99 16.84 -2.68
CA VAL A 106 -11.77 17.57 -3.93
C VAL A 106 -10.27 17.94 -3.99
N PRO A 107 -9.52 17.46 -4.98
CA PRO A 107 -9.94 16.59 -6.08
C PRO A 107 -10.29 15.17 -5.62
N ASP A 108 -11.16 14.53 -6.38
CA ASP A 108 -11.76 13.22 -6.06
C ASP A 108 -10.74 12.09 -5.84
N ARG A 109 -9.57 12.18 -6.45
CA ARG A 109 -8.53 11.15 -6.46
C ARG A 109 -7.67 11.22 -5.19
N ILE A 110 -7.18 12.39 -4.86
CA ILE A 110 -6.35 12.68 -3.69
C ILE A 110 -6.17 14.18 -3.54
N LEU A 111 -6.01 14.70 -2.33
CA LEU A 111 -5.68 16.11 -2.08
C LEU A 111 -4.37 16.48 -2.75
N LYS A 112 -4.30 17.69 -3.31
CA LYS A 112 -3.20 18.17 -4.15
C LYS A 112 -1.83 18.10 -3.45
N TYR A 113 -1.73 18.61 -2.25
CA TYR A 113 -0.45 18.64 -1.53
C TYR A 113 -0.14 17.33 -0.81
N THR A 114 -1.19 16.56 -0.47
CA THR A 114 -1.02 15.17 -0.06
C THR A 114 -0.42 14.32 -1.18
N GLU A 115 -0.88 14.50 -2.43
CA GLU A 115 -0.32 13.77 -3.59
C GLU A 115 1.17 14.05 -3.77
N MET A 116 1.59 15.31 -3.63
CA MET A 116 3.02 15.69 -3.76
C MET A 116 3.89 14.98 -2.71
N LEU A 117 3.49 15.07 -1.45
CA LEU A 117 4.23 14.44 -0.34
C LEU A 117 4.27 12.91 -0.46
N VAL A 118 3.14 12.30 -0.80
CA VAL A 118 3.07 10.83 -0.92
C VAL A 118 3.86 10.35 -2.12
N ARG A 119 3.88 11.10 -3.24
CA ARG A 119 4.71 10.75 -4.41
C ARG A 119 6.19 10.78 -4.05
N ASP A 120 6.67 11.85 -3.44
CA ASP A 120 8.07 11.96 -3.01
C ASP A 120 8.44 10.83 -2.03
N TYR A 121 7.51 10.47 -1.13
CA TYR A 121 7.67 9.34 -0.22
C TYR A 121 7.76 7.99 -0.95
N LEU A 122 6.92 7.76 -1.96
CA LEU A 122 7.00 6.53 -2.76
C LEU A 122 8.30 6.48 -3.58
N ASP A 123 8.76 7.61 -4.11
CA ASP A 123 10.04 7.71 -4.82
C ASP A 123 11.21 7.35 -3.87
N GLN A 124 11.16 7.79 -2.63
CA GLN A 124 12.14 7.42 -1.61
C GLN A 124 12.08 5.94 -1.27
N GLU A 125 10.91 5.41 -0.95
CA GLU A 125 10.75 4.09 -0.34
C GLU A 125 10.66 2.95 -1.36
N LEU A 126 10.07 3.21 -2.53
CA LEU A 126 9.83 2.19 -3.55
C LEU A 126 10.77 2.28 -4.75
N CYS A 127 11.49 3.40 -4.89
CA CYS A 127 12.45 3.58 -5.97
C CYS A 127 13.90 3.79 -5.48
N ASP A 128 14.16 3.61 -4.17
CA ASP A 128 15.48 3.86 -3.55
C ASP A 128 16.05 5.24 -3.93
N ASN A 129 15.22 6.29 -3.90
CA ASN A 129 15.54 7.66 -4.35
C ASN A 129 15.98 7.78 -5.82
N GLN A 130 15.69 6.79 -6.64
CA GLN A 130 15.98 6.77 -8.08
C GLN A 130 14.70 6.46 -8.87
N PRO A 131 13.72 7.39 -8.87
CA PRO A 131 12.48 7.19 -9.61
C PRO A 131 12.75 7.13 -11.12
N PRO A 132 11.90 6.41 -11.88
CA PRO A 132 11.97 6.45 -13.33
C PRO A 132 11.58 7.84 -13.86
N GLU A 133 11.94 8.12 -15.10
CA GLU A 133 11.51 9.35 -15.78
C GLU A 133 9.99 9.43 -15.85
N GLY A 134 9.42 10.60 -15.59
CA GLY A 134 7.98 10.87 -15.63
C GLY A 134 7.36 11.02 -14.24
N ILE A 135 6.05 10.97 -14.18
CA ILE A 135 5.27 11.26 -12.97
C ILE A 135 4.29 10.12 -12.74
N PHE A 136 4.14 9.74 -11.47
CA PHE A 136 3.07 8.87 -11.00
C PHE A 136 1.90 9.70 -10.49
N ASP A 137 0.71 9.40 -11.00
CA ASP A 137 -0.54 9.84 -10.41
C ASP A 137 -0.95 8.89 -9.29
N LEU A 138 -1.53 9.44 -8.22
CA LEU A 138 -1.91 8.67 -7.06
C LEU A 138 -3.42 8.68 -6.86
N PHE A 139 -3.97 7.57 -6.39
CA PHE A 139 -5.36 7.46 -5.94
C PHE A 139 -5.38 6.95 -4.48
N ALA A 140 -5.87 7.78 -3.56
CA ALA A 140 -5.98 7.46 -2.14
C ALA A 140 -7.16 6.52 -1.87
N THR A 141 -6.91 5.41 -1.15
CA THR A 141 -7.88 4.34 -0.92
C THR A 141 -7.92 3.90 0.55
N GLU A 142 -9.01 3.22 0.92
CA GLU A 142 -9.30 2.77 2.29
C GLU A 142 -8.53 1.49 2.66
N GLY A 143 -7.25 1.47 2.34
CA GLY A 143 -6.32 0.36 2.59
C GLY A 143 -6.09 -0.51 1.36
N GLY A 144 -5.04 -1.34 1.41
CA GLY A 144 -4.57 -2.15 0.27
C GLY A 144 -5.64 -3.11 -0.28
N THR A 145 -6.46 -3.72 0.57
CA THR A 145 -7.54 -4.61 0.11
C THR A 145 -8.59 -3.86 -0.72
N ALA A 146 -8.98 -2.64 -0.29
CA ALA A 146 -9.90 -1.80 -1.07
C ALA A 146 -9.27 -1.42 -2.41
N ALA A 147 -7.98 -1.03 -2.41
CA ALA A 147 -7.24 -0.73 -3.63
C ALA A 147 -7.29 -1.89 -4.63
N MET A 148 -7.04 -3.12 -4.17
CA MET A 148 -7.11 -4.30 -5.05
C MET A 148 -8.53 -4.54 -5.58
N CYS A 149 -9.57 -4.39 -4.76
CA CYS A 149 -10.94 -4.50 -5.23
C CYS A 149 -11.23 -3.49 -6.35
N TYR A 150 -10.78 -2.25 -6.19
CA TYR A 150 -10.96 -1.20 -7.20
C TYR A 150 -10.19 -1.49 -8.48
N ILE A 151 -8.96 -1.99 -8.37
CA ILE A 151 -8.15 -2.40 -9.53
C ILE A 151 -8.85 -3.52 -10.31
N PHE A 152 -9.23 -4.61 -9.65
CA PHE A 152 -9.90 -5.75 -10.33
C PHE A 152 -11.19 -5.32 -11.02
N ASP A 153 -12.01 -4.53 -10.32
CA ASP A 153 -13.27 -4.06 -10.89
C ASP A 153 -13.04 -3.14 -12.09
N SER A 154 -12.17 -2.13 -11.95
CA SER A 154 -11.92 -1.17 -13.01
C SER A 154 -11.23 -1.80 -14.23
N LEU A 155 -10.34 -2.77 -14.05
CA LEU A 155 -9.76 -3.53 -15.15
C LEU A 155 -10.85 -4.26 -15.96
N GLN A 156 -11.85 -4.84 -15.29
CA GLN A 156 -12.97 -5.50 -15.95
C GLN A 156 -13.93 -4.50 -16.59
N GLN A 157 -14.30 -3.41 -15.88
CA GLN A 157 -15.21 -2.38 -16.40
C GLN A 157 -14.65 -1.69 -17.65
N ASN A 158 -13.34 -1.58 -17.75
CA ASN A 158 -12.64 -0.98 -18.89
C ASN A 158 -12.19 -2.00 -19.95
N PHE A 159 -12.68 -3.24 -19.89
CA PHE A 159 -12.38 -4.31 -20.85
C PHE A 159 -10.89 -4.70 -20.96
N LEU A 160 -10.08 -4.34 -19.99
CA LEU A 160 -8.67 -4.74 -19.89
C LEU A 160 -8.51 -6.18 -19.40
N LEU A 161 -9.42 -6.62 -18.52
CA LEU A 161 -9.61 -8.03 -18.14
C LEU A 161 -11.05 -8.44 -18.37
N ASN A 162 -11.25 -9.66 -18.88
CA ASN A 162 -12.56 -10.24 -19.12
C ASN A 162 -12.66 -11.61 -18.45
N LYS A 163 -13.88 -12.09 -18.24
CA LYS A 163 -14.11 -13.45 -17.72
C LYS A 163 -13.35 -14.50 -18.55
N GLY A 164 -12.63 -15.37 -17.86
CA GLY A 164 -11.82 -16.41 -18.47
C GLY A 164 -10.42 -16.00 -18.91
N ASP A 165 -10.05 -14.69 -18.82
CA ASP A 165 -8.70 -14.25 -19.09
C ASP A 165 -7.72 -14.86 -18.09
N LYS A 166 -6.52 -15.21 -18.58
CA LYS A 166 -5.45 -15.75 -17.74
C LYS A 166 -4.77 -14.65 -16.95
N ILE A 167 -4.68 -14.87 -15.64
CA ILE A 167 -3.90 -14.05 -14.73
C ILE A 167 -2.94 -14.91 -13.93
N ILE A 168 -1.83 -14.32 -13.52
CA ILE A 168 -0.81 -14.97 -12.68
C ILE A 168 -0.92 -14.44 -11.25
N LEU A 169 -0.91 -15.34 -10.27
CA LEU A 169 -0.67 -15.02 -8.86
C LEU A 169 0.68 -15.58 -8.43
N PHE A 170 1.50 -14.73 -7.84
CA PHE A 170 2.76 -15.13 -7.22
C PHE A 170 2.48 -15.61 -5.78
N ALA A 171 2.47 -16.92 -5.58
CA ALA A 171 2.15 -17.56 -4.31
C ALA A 171 3.42 -17.92 -3.50
N PRO A 172 3.40 -17.85 -2.15
CA PRO A 172 2.23 -17.53 -1.33
C PRO A 172 1.84 -16.06 -1.40
N VAL A 173 0.54 -15.80 -1.24
CA VAL A 173 -0.04 -14.46 -1.36
C VAL A 173 -1.16 -14.28 -0.33
N PHE A 174 -1.43 -13.06 0.04
CA PHE A 174 -2.51 -12.69 0.97
C PHE A 174 -3.87 -13.22 0.49
N THR A 175 -4.56 -13.99 1.34
CA THR A 175 -5.79 -14.75 1.00
C THR A 175 -6.82 -13.96 0.18
N PRO A 176 -7.16 -12.68 0.47
CA PRO A 176 -8.08 -11.92 -0.35
C PRO A 176 -7.69 -11.82 -1.83
N TYR A 177 -6.41 -11.91 -2.17
CA TYR A 177 -5.96 -11.86 -3.58
C TYR A 177 -6.18 -13.18 -4.32
N ILE A 178 -6.41 -14.27 -3.60
CA ILE A 178 -6.88 -15.53 -4.16
C ILE A 178 -8.41 -15.49 -4.34
N GLU A 179 -9.13 -15.00 -3.32
CA GLU A 179 -10.58 -15.00 -3.29
C GLU A 179 -11.23 -13.99 -4.26
N ILE A 180 -10.61 -12.82 -4.47
CA ILE A 180 -11.18 -11.79 -5.36
C ILE A 180 -11.32 -12.30 -6.80
N PRO A 181 -10.28 -12.86 -7.46
CA PRO A 181 -10.38 -13.36 -8.83
C PRO A 181 -11.41 -14.48 -9.04
N GLU A 182 -11.69 -15.27 -8.00
CA GLU A 182 -12.61 -16.39 -8.04
C GLU A 182 -14.09 -15.99 -7.95
N GLN A 183 -14.37 -14.73 -7.55
CA GLN A 183 -15.74 -14.26 -7.46
C GLN A 183 -16.48 -14.39 -8.79
N ALA A 184 -17.76 -14.78 -8.72
CA ALA A 184 -18.62 -15.01 -9.90
C ALA A 184 -18.67 -13.85 -10.91
N ARG A 185 -18.39 -12.64 -10.47
CA ARG A 185 -18.32 -11.45 -11.34
C ARG A 185 -17.05 -11.40 -12.18
N TYR A 186 -15.92 -11.99 -11.70
CA TYR A 186 -14.64 -11.97 -12.38
C TYR A 186 -14.37 -13.26 -13.15
N LEU A 187 -14.39 -14.42 -12.48
CA LEU A 187 -14.15 -15.75 -13.07
C LEU A 187 -12.90 -15.78 -13.96
N PHE A 188 -11.77 -15.25 -13.45
CA PHE A 188 -10.51 -15.32 -14.17
C PHE A 188 -9.92 -16.72 -14.12
N ASN A 189 -9.12 -17.06 -15.13
CA ASN A 189 -8.32 -18.27 -15.13
C ASN A 189 -7.00 -17.99 -14.40
N VAL A 190 -6.95 -18.36 -13.12
CA VAL A 190 -5.81 -18.12 -12.24
C VAL A 190 -4.75 -19.19 -12.41
N ILE A 191 -3.51 -18.78 -12.66
CA ILE A 191 -2.34 -19.65 -12.68
C ILE A 191 -1.41 -19.19 -11.55
N GLU A 192 -1.03 -20.09 -10.65
CA GLU A 192 -0.12 -19.79 -9.55
C GLU A 192 1.33 -20.09 -9.92
N ILE A 193 2.22 -19.16 -9.65
CA ILE A 193 3.68 -19.39 -9.61
C ILE A 193 4.06 -19.50 -8.14
N LYS A 194 4.59 -20.67 -7.73
CA LYS A 194 4.85 -20.97 -6.31
C LYS A 194 6.31 -20.75 -5.93
N ALA A 195 6.56 -20.09 -4.81
CA ALA A 195 7.88 -19.89 -4.24
C ALA A 195 8.33 -21.16 -3.47
N LEU A 196 8.75 -22.18 -4.20
CA LEU A 196 9.11 -23.51 -3.66
C LEU A 196 10.62 -23.70 -3.43
N LYS A 197 11.43 -22.66 -3.58
CA LYS A 197 12.88 -22.76 -3.47
C LYS A 197 13.33 -22.95 -2.02
N MET A 198 14.18 -23.94 -1.78
CA MET A 198 14.67 -24.27 -0.45
C MET A 198 16.21 -24.30 -0.44
N THR A 199 16.82 -24.06 0.72
CA THR A 199 18.23 -24.32 0.97
C THR A 199 18.50 -25.84 1.06
N LYS A 200 19.79 -26.23 1.01
CA LYS A 200 20.16 -27.64 1.20
C LYS A 200 19.79 -28.18 2.59
N ASP A 201 19.68 -27.29 3.58
CA ASP A 201 19.32 -27.63 4.97
C ASP A 201 17.82 -27.61 5.22
N GLY A 202 17.00 -27.46 4.16
CA GLY A 202 15.54 -27.55 4.22
C GLY A 202 14.83 -26.25 4.64
N TYR A 203 15.54 -25.09 4.64
CA TYR A 203 14.88 -23.79 4.87
C TYR A 203 14.26 -23.25 3.59
N HIS A 204 13.07 -22.71 3.68
CA HIS A 204 12.44 -21.98 2.59
C HIS A 204 13.16 -20.66 2.35
N THR A 205 13.51 -20.40 1.08
CA THR A 205 14.06 -19.10 0.65
C THR A 205 12.97 -18.17 0.10
N TRP A 206 11.76 -18.70 -0.08
CA TRP A 206 10.59 -18.00 -0.62
C TRP A 206 10.85 -17.31 -1.96
N GLN A 207 11.78 -17.87 -2.74
CA GLN A 207 12.09 -17.41 -4.09
C GLN A 207 11.48 -18.34 -5.15
N TYR A 208 11.22 -17.79 -6.32
CA TYR A 208 10.68 -18.50 -7.48
C TYR A 208 11.82 -19.08 -8.32
N GLN A 209 11.52 -20.10 -9.11
CA GLN A 209 12.46 -20.59 -10.10
C GLN A 209 12.33 -19.75 -11.38
N GLU A 210 13.44 -19.34 -11.99
CA GLU A 210 13.40 -18.49 -13.19
C GLU A 210 12.61 -19.12 -14.35
N LYS A 211 12.66 -20.47 -14.48
CA LYS A 211 11.89 -21.20 -15.50
C LYS A 211 10.36 -21.08 -15.32
N ASP A 212 9.89 -20.92 -14.07
CA ASP A 212 8.47 -20.83 -13.78
C ASP A 212 7.90 -19.47 -14.23
N LEU A 213 8.78 -18.45 -14.38
CA LEU A 213 8.41 -17.16 -14.95
C LEU A 213 8.16 -17.19 -16.46
N ASP A 214 8.55 -18.26 -17.14
CA ASP A 214 8.38 -18.38 -18.59
C ASP A 214 6.91 -18.38 -19.04
N VAL A 215 5.98 -18.72 -18.14
CA VAL A 215 4.53 -18.58 -18.39
C VAL A 215 4.11 -17.13 -18.67
N LEU A 216 4.84 -16.13 -18.15
CA LEU A 216 4.59 -14.72 -18.42
C LEU A 216 4.86 -14.31 -19.88
N LYS A 217 5.61 -15.13 -20.65
CA LYS A 217 5.87 -14.91 -22.07
C LYS A 217 4.64 -15.12 -22.94
N ASP A 218 3.65 -15.88 -22.46
CA ASP A 218 2.40 -16.16 -23.17
C ASP A 218 1.56 -14.86 -23.27
N PRO A 219 1.30 -14.31 -24.47
CA PRO A 219 0.49 -13.08 -24.61
C PRO A 219 -0.97 -13.26 -24.18
N SER A 220 -1.44 -14.50 -23.98
CA SER A 220 -2.76 -14.77 -23.41
C SER A 220 -2.83 -14.50 -21.91
N VAL A 221 -1.69 -14.43 -21.22
CA VAL A 221 -1.58 -13.98 -19.84
C VAL A 221 -1.68 -12.45 -19.83
N LYS A 222 -2.75 -11.93 -19.23
CA LYS A 222 -3.07 -10.49 -19.26
C LYS A 222 -2.53 -9.71 -18.09
N ALA A 223 -2.47 -10.33 -16.91
CA ALA A 223 -2.00 -9.65 -15.70
C ALA A 223 -1.21 -10.59 -14.79
N ALA A 224 -0.30 -10.02 -14.01
CA ALA A 224 0.45 -10.70 -12.95
C ALA A 224 0.34 -9.88 -11.65
N PHE A 225 -0.08 -10.56 -10.57
CA PHE A 225 -0.24 -10.00 -9.23
C PHE A 225 0.91 -10.46 -8.35
N ILE A 226 1.67 -9.51 -7.82
CA ILE A 226 2.91 -9.74 -7.08
C ILE A 226 2.83 -9.01 -5.75
N THR A 227 2.90 -9.71 -4.62
CA THR A 227 3.15 -9.08 -3.32
C THR A 227 4.65 -9.08 -3.08
N ASN A 228 5.26 -7.89 -3.01
CA ASN A 228 6.71 -7.77 -2.88
C ASN A 228 7.09 -6.68 -1.85
N PRO A 229 7.63 -7.03 -0.70
CA PRO A 229 7.93 -8.39 -0.18
C PRO A 229 6.66 -9.27 -0.02
N SER A 230 6.82 -10.59 -0.18
CA SER A 230 5.74 -11.57 -0.14
C SER A 230 4.96 -11.56 1.19
N ASN A 231 3.71 -11.98 1.16
CA ASN A 231 2.86 -12.08 2.33
C ASN A 231 2.16 -13.46 2.35
N PRO A 232 2.36 -14.30 3.39
CA PRO A 232 2.96 -14.00 4.70
C PRO A 232 4.49 -14.11 4.81
N PRO A 233 5.29 -14.73 3.89
CA PRO A 233 6.70 -15.02 4.18
C PRO A 233 7.59 -13.79 4.43
N SER A 234 7.17 -12.61 3.97
CA SER A 234 7.92 -11.35 4.13
C SER A 234 9.30 -11.34 3.46
N TYR A 235 9.40 -11.89 2.25
CA TYR A 235 10.63 -11.91 1.46
C TYR A 235 10.50 -11.10 0.17
N GLY A 236 11.48 -10.25 -0.09
CA GLY A 236 11.61 -9.54 -1.35
C GLY A 236 12.10 -10.43 -2.49
N LEU A 237 11.73 -10.08 -3.71
CA LEU A 237 12.25 -10.72 -4.92
C LEU A 237 13.74 -10.44 -5.08
N THR A 238 14.50 -11.44 -5.53
CA THR A 238 15.90 -11.22 -5.93
C THR A 238 15.97 -10.31 -7.15
N LYS A 239 17.06 -9.54 -7.27
CA LYS A 239 17.32 -8.72 -8.46
C LYS A 239 17.31 -9.55 -9.75
N ALA A 240 17.77 -10.80 -9.71
CA ALA A 240 17.76 -11.71 -10.87
C ALA A 240 16.30 -12.00 -11.34
N LEU A 241 15.39 -12.31 -10.41
CA LEU A 241 13.99 -12.55 -10.72
C LEU A 241 13.30 -11.28 -11.25
N MET A 242 13.56 -10.12 -10.63
CA MET A 242 13.04 -8.84 -11.12
C MET A 242 13.52 -8.54 -12.53
N ASN A 243 14.82 -8.68 -12.80
CA ASN A 243 15.38 -8.50 -14.14
C ASN A 243 14.78 -9.48 -15.16
N ARG A 244 14.51 -10.72 -14.75
CA ARG A 244 13.85 -11.71 -15.60
C ARG A 244 12.43 -11.30 -15.97
N ILE A 245 11.64 -10.80 -15.03
CA ILE A 245 10.30 -10.26 -15.30
C ILE A 245 10.39 -9.08 -16.27
N VAL A 246 11.32 -8.15 -16.04
CA VAL A 246 11.56 -6.99 -16.92
C VAL A 246 11.90 -7.43 -18.33
N GLU A 247 12.80 -8.40 -18.49
CA GLU A 247 13.18 -8.96 -19.78
C GLU A 247 11.99 -9.57 -20.52
N ILE A 248 11.18 -10.37 -19.83
CA ILE A 248 10.00 -11.01 -20.40
C ILE A 248 8.98 -9.96 -20.86
N VAL A 249 8.69 -8.96 -20.03
CA VAL A 249 7.73 -7.91 -20.38
C VAL A 249 8.22 -7.13 -21.60
N ARG A 250 9.49 -6.71 -21.62
CA ARG A 250 10.03 -5.91 -22.73
C ARG A 250 10.11 -6.66 -24.05
N ASN A 251 10.42 -7.96 -24.02
CA ASN A 251 10.77 -8.71 -25.23
C ASN A 251 9.68 -9.69 -25.69
N ALA A 252 8.80 -10.17 -24.80
CA ALA A 252 7.84 -11.22 -25.14
C ALA A 252 6.37 -10.83 -24.89
N ASN A 253 6.08 -10.09 -23.80
CA ASN A 253 4.70 -9.71 -23.45
C ASN A 253 4.61 -8.24 -23.02
N PRO A 254 4.77 -7.26 -23.93
CA PRO A 254 4.82 -5.85 -23.60
C PRO A 254 3.49 -5.26 -23.08
N ASN A 255 2.40 -5.99 -23.21
CA ASN A 255 1.09 -5.63 -22.70
C ASN A 255 0.74 -6.30 -21.39
N LEU A 256 1.67 -7.03 -20.77
CA LEU A 256 1.45 -7.63 -19.46
C LEU A 256 1.24 -6.54 -18.41
N MET A 257 0.07 -6.54 -17.79
CA MET A 257 -0.26 -5.66 -16.66
C MET A 257 0.38 -6.24 -15.40
N ILE A 258 1.18 -5.45 -14.69
CA ILE A 258 1.78 -5.82 -13.40
C ILE A 258 1.02 -5.08 -12.31
N ILE A 259 0.54 -5.81 -11.33
CA ILE A 259 -0.10 -5.25 -10.14
C ILE A 259 0.72 -5.66 -8.92
N THR A 260 1.29 -4.68 -8.19
CA THR A 260 2.09 -4.95 -6.99
C THR A 260 1.38 -4.51 -5.73
N ASP A 261 1.63 -5.26 -4.64
CA ASP A 261 1.37 -4.83 -3.27
C ASP A 261 2.71 -4.76 -2.53
N ASP A 262 3.17 -3.53 -2.29
CA ASP A 262 4.49 -3.25 -1.74
C ASP A 262 4.42 -2.82 -0.26
N VAL A 263 3.41 -3.27 0.48
CA VAL A 263 3.14 -2.86 1.88
C VAL A 263 4.31 -3.10 2.85
N TYR A 264 5.19 -4.07 2.56
CA TYR A 264 6.35 -4.41 3.40
C TYR A 264 7.67 -3.85 2.87
N ALA A 265 7.67 -3.08 1.81
CA ALA A 265 8.85 -2.52 1.14
C ALA A 265 9.81 -1.79 2.08
N THR A 266 9.27 -0.96 2.97
CA THR A 266 10.02 -0.15 3.94
C THR A 266 10.84 -0.96 4.96
N PHE A 267 10.60 -2.27 5.06
CA PHE A 267 11.37 -3.16 5.95
C PHE A 267 12.58 -3.81 5.26
N ILE A 268 12.75 -3.60 3.96
CA ILE A 268 13.94 -4.05 3.21
C ILE A 268 14.82 -2.84 2.89
N PRO A 269 16.11 -2.86 3.26
CA PRO A 269 17.04 -1.81 2.85
C PRO A 269 17.16 -1.73 1.32
N HIS A 270 17.24 -0.50 0.78
CA HIS A 270 17.43 -0.27 -0.65
C HIS A 270 16.41 -1.00 -1.55
N PHE A 271 15.15 -1.06 -1.08
CA PHE A 271 14.09 -1.72 -1.83
C PHE A 271 13.80 -1.00 -3.15
N ARG A 272 13.56 -1.80 -4.20
CA ARG A 272 13.06 -1.30 -5.48
C ARG A 272 11.85 -2.10 -5.92
N SER A 273 10.77 -1.40 -6.20
CA SER A 273 9.50 -1.94 -6.68
C SER A 273 9.53 -2.20 -8.19
N MET A 274 8.60 -3.03 -8.65
CA MET A 274 8.32 -3.15 -10.10
C MET A 274 7.85 -1.81 -10.70
N MET A 275 7.27 -0.88 -9.92
CA MET A 275 6.94 0.45 -10.41
C MET A 275 8.19 1.25 -10.83
N ALA A 276 9.34 1.00 -10.20
CA ALA A 276 10.60 1.62 -10.60
C ALA A 276 11.22 0.97 -11.85
N GLU A 277 11.02 -0.34 -12.03
CA GLU A 277 11.66 -1.11 -13.11
C GLU A 277 10.79 -1.19 -14.39
N LEU A 278 9.47 -1.23 -14.23
CA LEU A 278 8.46 -1.31 -15.30
C LEU A 278 7.34 -0.27 -15.07
N PRO A 279 7.66 1.05 -15.01
CA PRO A 279 6.70 2.08 -14.63
C PRO A 279 5.45 2.08 -15.48
N LYS A 280 5.59 1.86 -16.79
CA LYS A 280 4.47 1.90 -17.73
C LYS A 280 3.51 0.71 -17.60
N ASN A 281 3.98 -0.41 -17.07
CA ASN A 281 3.21 -1.64 -16.95
C ASN A 281 2.64 -1.85 -15.54
N THR A 282 3.08 -1.08 -14.55
CA THR A 282 2.82 -1.37 -13.14
C THR A 282 1.76 -0.46 -12.54
N LEU A 283 0.71 -1.07 -11.97
CA LEU A 283 -0.13 -0.50 -10.93
C LEU A 283 0.47 -0.90 -9.58
N CYS A 284 0.94 0.08 -8.83
CA CYS A 284 1.54 -0.16 -7.52
C CYS A 284 0.54 0.18 -6.41
N VAL A 285 0.34 -0.74 -5.48
CA VAL A 285 -0.41 -0.50 -4.25
C VAL A 285 0.58 -0.39 -3.10
N TYR A 286 0.50 0.72 -2.36
CA TYR A 286 1.26 0.89 -1.13
C TYR A 286 0.31 1.21 0.04
N SER A 287 0.53 0.54 1.18
CA SER A 287 -0.27 0.75 2.39
C SER A 287 0.57 1.26 3.55
N PHE A 288 0.10 2.32 4.20
CA PHE A 288 0.71 2.91 5.41
C PHE A 288 0.47 2.08 6.68
N SER A 289 -0.31 1.00 6.58
CA SER A 289 -0.80 0.23 7.72
C SER A 289 0.30 -0.31 8.61
N LYS A 290 1.40 -0.82 8.03
CA LYS A 290 2.40 -1.61 8.76
C LYS A 290 3.52 -0.74 9.33
N TYR A 291 4.17 0.02 8.50
CA TYR A 291 5.35 0.81 8.84
C TYR A 291 5.09 1.82 9.97
N PHE A 292 3.98 2.52 9.92
CA PHE A 292 3.62 3.55 10.90
C PHE A 292 2.71 3.04 12.05
N GLY A 293 2.42 1.74 12.11
CA GLY A 293 1.46 1.21 13.06
C GLY A 293 0.08 1.82 12.90
N ALA A 294 -0.40 1.93 11.65
CA ALA A 294 -1.59 2.68 11.28
C ALA A 294 -2.70 1.81 10.68
N THR A 295 -2.77 0.52 11.06
CA THR A 295 -3.73 -0.44 10.49
C THR A 295 -5.18 0.01 10.58
N GLY A 296 -5.56 0.65 11.68
CA GLY A 296 -6.93 1.15 11.92
C GLY A 296 -7.28 2.40 11.11
N TRP A 297 -6.30 3.16 10.63
CA TRP A 297 -6.53 4.35 9.81
C TRP A 297 -6.99 4.03 8.39
N ARG A 298 -6.76 2.82 7.91
CA ARG A 298 -7.15 2.38 6.55
C ARG A 298 -6.57 3.27 5.46
N LEU A 299 -5.25 3.45 5.42
CA LEU A 299 -4.56 4.35 4.48
C LEU A 299 -3.76 3.55 3.46
N ALA A 300 -4.09 3.70 2.19
CA ALA A 300 -3.29 3.19 1.08
C ALA A 300 -3.42 4.09 -0.15
N VAL A 301 -2.56 3.88 -1.12
CA VAL A 301 -2.60 4.54 -2.41
C VAL A 301 -2.37 3.53 -3.54
N ILE A 302 -2.98 3.81 -4.68
CA ILE A 302 -2.64 3.22 -5.97
C ILE A 302 -1.79 4.24 -6.71
N ALA A 303 -0.61 3.84 -7.21
CA ALA A 303 0.23 4.67 -8.05
C ALA A 303 0.25 4.13 -9.48
N LEU A 304 0.08 5.02 -10.45
CA LEU A 304 0.12 4.70 -11.88
C LEU A 304 0.91 5.76 -12.63
N HIS A 305 1.88 5.34 -13.41
CA HIS A 305 2.66 6.25 -14.24
C HIS A 305 1.78 6.95 -15.29
N GLN A 306 2.02 8.25 -15.55
CA GLN A 306 1.20 9.01 -16.50
C GLN A 306 1.29 8.47 -17.94
N ASP A 307 2.46 7.97 -18.34
CA ASP A 307 2.63 7.23 -19.61
C ASP A 307 2.56 5.72 -19.29
N ASN A 308 1.38 5.12 -19.46
CA ASN A 308 1.10 3.75 -19.06
C ASN A 308 0.42 2.94 -20.17
N ILE A 309 0.52 1.61 -20.07
CA ILE A 309 -0.09 0.70 -21.05
C ILE A 309 -1.61 0.63 -20.94
N TYR A 310 -2.18 0.89 -19.77
CA TYR A 310 -3.62 0.80 -19.51
C TYR A 310 -4.38 1.82 -20.35
N ASP A 311 -3.97 3.08 -20.31
CA ASP A 311 -4.53 4.14 -21.15
C ASP A 311 -4.35 3.87 -22.63
N ARG A 312 -3.20 3.32 -23.04
CA ARG A 312 -2.94 2.94 -24.42
C ARG A 312 -3.88 1.83 -24.87
N MET A 313 -3.99 0.73 -24.10
CA MET A 313 -4.86 -0.39 -24.43
C MET A 313 -6.34 0.01 -24.48
N ILE A 314 -6.80 0.94 -23.61
CA ILE A 314 -8.16 1.48 -23.67
C ILE A 314 -8.40 2.23 -24.99
N ARG A 315 -7.45 3.04 -25.43
CA ARG A 315 -7.54 3.74 -26.73
C ARG A 315 -7.54 2.80 -27.93
N GLU A 316 -6.91 1.64 -27.80
CA GLU A 316 -6.81 0.61 -28.85
C GLU A 316 -8.00 -0.38 -28.85
N LEU A 317 -8.97 -0.25 -27.93
CA LEU A 317 -10.15 -1.10 -27.88
C LEU A 317 -10.99 -0.98 -29.18
N PRO A 318 -11.74 -2.04 -29.57
CA PRO A 318 -12.71 -1.98 -30.63
C PRO A 318 -13.74 -0.86 -30.44
N ARG A 319 -14.24 -0.27 -31.53
CA ARG A 319 -15.12 0.88 -31.50
C ARG A 319 -16.38 0.67 -30.64
N ASP A 320 -16.99 -0.51 -30.69
CA ASP A 320 -18.14 -0.85 -29.87
C ASP A 320 -17.85 -0.76 -28.38
N LYS A 321 -16.65 -1.18 -27.95
CA LYS A 321 -16.19 -1.08 -26.55
C LYS A 321 -15.91 0.37 -26.17
N GLN A 322 -15.29 1.13 -27.04
CA GLN A 322 -15.06 2.57 -26.81
C GLN A 322 -16.38 3.33 -26.63
N GLU A 323 -17.42 3.04 -27.43
CA GLU A 323 -18.74 3.67 -27.29
C GLU A 323 -19.43 3.27 -25.96
N LEU A 324 -19.25 2.02 -25.49
CA LEU A 324 -19.73 1.61 -24.17
C LEU A 324 -19.04 2.40 -23.05
N LEU A 325 -17.72 2.60 -23.15
CA LEU A 325 -16.96 3.38 -22.17
C LEU A 325 -17.36 4.86 -22.20
N LYS A 326 -17.56 5.45 -23.36
CA LYS A 326 -18.07 6.83 -23.48
C LYS A 326 -19.42 6.97 -22.78
N LYS A 327 -20.33 6.04 -22.99
CA LYS A 327 -21.63 6.02 -22.31
C LYS A 327 -21.46 5.87 -20.80
N ARG A 328 -20.56 4.98 -20.34
CA ARG A 328 -20.32 4.73 -18.92
C ARG A 328 -19.87 5.99 -18.17
N TYR A 329 -18.94 6.74 -18.75
CA TYR A 329 -18.34 7.90 -18.10
C TYR A 329 -18.90 9.25 -18.58
N SER A 330 -20.00 9.27 -19.33
CA SER A 330 -20.60 10.48 -19.90
C SER A 330 -21.09 11.50 -18.86
N SER A 331 -21.35 11.07 -17.63
CA SER A 331 -21.72 11.97 -16.54
C SER A 331 -20.54 12.71 -15.90
N LEU A 332 -19.30 12.30 -16.20
CA LEU A 332 -18.10 12.85 -15.58
C LEU A 332 -17.40 13.89 -16.45
N SER A 333 -17.52 13.79 -17.76
CA SER A 333 -16.83 14.65 -18.71
C SER A 333 -17.61 14.79 -20.02
N LEU A 334 -17.44 15.94 -20.68
CA LEU A 334 -17.89 16.14 -22.07
C LEU A 334 -17.05 15.32 -23.05
N HIS A 335 -15.84 14.93 -22.64
CA HIS A 335 -14.87 14.12 -23.41
C HIS A 335 -14.50 12.86 -22.61
N PRO A 336 -15.41 11.87 -22.46
CA PRO A 336 -15.16 10.67 -21.66
C PRO A 336 -14.00 9.81 -22.18
N GLU A 337 -13.69 9.91 -23.48
CA GLU A 337 -12.55 9.24 -24.12
C GLU A 337 -11.20 9.68 -23.56
N ASP A 338 -11.08 10.91 -23.08
CA ASP A 338 -9.84 11.50 -22.56
C ASP A 338 -9.60 11.20 -21.08
N ILE A 339 -10.59 10.63 -20.37
CA ILE A 339 -10.45 10.27 -18.96
C ILE A 339 -9.40 9.17 -18.84
N ARG A 340 -8.36 9.42 -18.06
CA ARG A 340 -7.27 8.48 -17.82
C ARG A 340 -7.71 7.31 -16.95
N PHE A 341 -7.04 6.18 -17.06
CA PHE A 341 -7.44 4.96 -16.35
C PHE A 341 -7.49 5.13 -14.83
N ILE A 342 -6.57 5.90 -14.25
CA ILE A 342 -6.60 6.16 -12.81
C ILE A 342 -7.85 6.93 -12.39
N ASP A 343 -8.30 7.90 -13.16
CA ASP A 343 -9.51 8.67 -12.88
C ASP A 343 -10.78 7.82 -13.15
N ARG A 344 -10.72 6.87 -14.10
CA ARG A 344 -11.76 5.85 -14.29
C ARG A 344 -11.87 4.94 -13.06
N MET A 345 -10.74 4.53 -12.43
CA MET A 345 -10.77 3.76 -11.18
C MET A 345 -11.46 4.52 -10.06
N VAL A 346 -11.22 5.82 -9.94
CA VAL A 346 -11.93 6.68 -8.97
C VAL A 346 -13.44 6.64 -9.21
N ALA A 347 -13.87 6.82 -10.44
CA ALA A 347 -15.30 6.76 -10.80
C ALA A 347 -15.89 5.38 -10.55
N ASP A 348 -15.19 4.33 -10.93
CA ASP A 348 -15.64 2.94 -10.76
C ASP A 348 -15.73 2.55 -9.28
N SER A 349 -14.79 3.01 -8.43
CA SER A 349 -14.81 2.74 -7.00
C SER A 349 -16.09 3.19 -6.33
N ARG A 350 -16.68 4.29 -6.79
CA ARG A 350 -17.96 4.82 -6.30
C ARG A 350 -19.17 4.02 -6.76
N GLN A 351 -19.06 3.32 -7.89
CA GLN A 351 -20.12 2.45 -8.42
C GLN A 351 -20.06 1.04 -7.83
N VAL A 352 -18.86 0.55 -7.50
CA VAL A 352 -18.63 -0.75 -6.87
C VAL A 352 -19.24 -0.81 -5.48
N ALA A 353 -19.13 0.26 -4.73
CA ALA A 353 -19.67 0.37 -3.39
C ALA A 353 -20.81 1.38 -3.38
N LEU A 354 -22.03 0.96 -3.71
CA LEU A 354 -23.22 1.80 -3.65
C LEU A 354 -23.40 2.53 -2.31
N ASN A 355 -22.74 2.06 -1.25
CA ASN A 355 -22.74 2.65 0.09
C ASN A 355 -21.52 3.56 0.35
N HIS A 356 -20.65 3.75 -0.64
CA HIS A 356 -19.39 4.48 -0.47
C HIS A 356 -19.28 5.55 -1.56
N THR A 357 -19.58 6.77 -1.20
CA THR A 357 -19.90 7.82 -2.18
C THR A 357 -18.75 8.80 -2.43
N ALA A 358 -17.69 8.80 -1.62
CA ALA A 358 -16.73 9.90 -1.64
C ALA A 358 -15.24 9.51 -1.67
N GLY A 359 -14.88 8.22 -1.55
CA GLY A 359 -13.47 7.79 -1.42
C GLY A 359 -12.90 8.05 -0.02
N LEU A 360 -11.58 8.02 0.10
CA LEU A 360 -10.88 8.24 1.36
C LEU A 360 -11.16 9.65 1.90
N SER A 361 -11.58 9.74 3.17
CA SER A 361 -11.93 11.02 3.78
C SER A 361 -10.78 12.01 3.84
N LEU A 362 -11.07 13.30 3.84
CA LEU A 362 -10.06 14.37 3.92
C LEU A 362 -9.17 14.26 5.17
N PRO A 363 -9.72 13.99 6.39
CA PRO A 363 -8.87 13.80 7.57
C PRO A 363 -7.90 12.62 7.42
N GLN A 364 -8.34 11.52 6.80
CA GLN A 364 -7.48 10.38 6.54
C GLN A 364 -6.37 10.73 5.55
N GLN A 365 -6.66 11.45 4.48
CA GLN A 365 -5.67 11.93 3.52
C GLN A 365 -4.67 12.89 4.17
N THR A 366 -5.13 13.81 5.02
CA THR A 366 -4.28 14.71 5.79
C THR A 366 -3.34 13.93 6.73
N GLN A 367 -3.85 12.93 7.43
CA GLN A 367 -2.99 12.06 8.26
C GLN A 367 -1.99 11.28 7.40
N MET A 368 -2.36 10.83 6.21
CA MET A 368 -1.46 10.16 5.26
C MET A 368 -0.29 11.07 4.86
N SER A 369 -0.56 12.36 4.57
CA SER A 369 0.47 13.33 4.23
C SER A 369 1.49 13.53 5.36
N LEU A 370 1.02 13.52 6.62
CA LEU A 370 1.89 13.64 7.79
C LEU A 370 2.74 12.39 8.05
N PHE A 371 2.24 11.19 7.73
CA PHE A 371 3.06 9.98 7.75
C PHE A 371 4.14 10.02 6.68
N ALA A 372 3.80 10.42 5.45
CA ALA A 372 4.74 10.55 4.36
C ALA A 372 5.83 11.59 4.68
N SER A 373 5.45 12.78 5.11
CA SER A 373 6.41 13.84 5.44
C SER A 373 7.31 13.48 6.62
N PHE A 374 6.80 12.73 7.61
CA PHE A 374 7.62 12.27 8.74
C PHE A 374 8.78 11.39 8.26
N ALA A 375 8.55 10.50 7.30
CA ALA A 375 9.62 9.69 6.73
C ALA A 375 10.55 10.49 5.80
N LEU A 376 9.99 11.39 4.99
CA LEU A 376 10.78 12.25 4.08
C LEU A 376 11.75 13.17 4.84
N LEU A 377 11.33 13.71 5.98
CA LEU A 377 12.13 14.65 6.77
C LEU A 377 13.09 13.96 7.74
N ASP A 378 13.04 12.62 7.88
CA ASP A 378 14.01 11.83 8.63
C ASP A 378 15.25 11.52 7.77
N ALA A 379 16.06 12.55 7.47
CA ALA A 379 17.22 12.47 6.59
C ALA A 379 18.23 11.36 6.99
N GLU A 380 18.33 11.06 8.30
CA GLU A 380 19.20 10.00 8.83
C GLU A 380 18.57 8.61 8.80
N ASN A 381 17.31 8.50 8.35
CA ASN A 381 16.51 7.26 8.40
C ASN A 381 16.44 6.65 9.81
N THR A 382 16.40 7.48 10.85
CA THR A 382 16.44 7.03 12.25
C THR A 382 15.26 6.15 12.60
N TYR A 383 14.04 6.57 12.22
CA TYR A 383 12.83 5.78 12.42
C TYR A 383 12.89 4.46 11.63
N LYS A 384 13.29 4.52 10.36
CA LYS A 384 13.39 3.35 9.49
C LYS A 384 14.35 2.30 10.04
N LYS A 385 15.58 2.70 10.40
CA LYS A 385 16.58 1.84 11.01
C LYS A 385 16.03 1.21 12.31
N ARG A 386 15.43 2.02 13.19
CA ARG A 386 14.89 1.51 14.45
C ARG A 386 13.76 0.49 14.26
N MET A 387 12.89 0.67 13.27
CA MET A 387 11.83 -0.29 12.96
C MET A 387 12.40 -1.59 12.39
N GLN A 388 13.36 -1.50 11.49
CA GLN A 388 14.07 -2.67 10.94
C GLN A 388 14.82 -3.44 12.04
N ASP A 389 15.59 -2.76 12.86
CA ASP A 389 16.33 -3.37 13.98
C ASP A 389 15.39 -4.08 14.96
N MET A 390 14.29 -3.42 15.35
CA MET A 390 13.32 -4.00 16.28
C MET A 390 12.66 -5.27 15.71
N ILE A 391 12.37 -5.30 14.41
CA ILE A 391 11.82 -6.49 13.76
C ILE A 391 12.86 -7.60 13.76
N HIS A 392 14.11 -7.30 13.40
CA HIS A 392 15.20 -8.28 13.37
C HIS A 392 15.48 -8.84 14.77
N GLU A 393 15.57 -7.99 15.80
CA GLU A 393 15.73 -8.42 17.19
C GLU A 393 14.63 -9.42 17.62
N ARG A 394 13.37 -9.11 17.31
CA ARG A 394 12.22 -9.97 17.64
C ARG A 394 12.23 -11.26 16.83
N LEU A 395 12.59 -11.19 15.57
CA LEU A 395 12.66 -12.34 14.69
C LEU A 395 13.76 -13.31 15.14
N HIS A 396 14.95 -12.81 15.48
CA HIS A 396 16.03 -13.62 16.03
C HIS A 396 15.60 -14.33 17.33
N THR A 397 15.01 -13.58 18.27
CA THR A 397 14.48 -14.15 19.52
C THR A 397 13.45 -15.27 19.28
N LEU A 398 12.55 -15.07 18.32
CA LEU A 398 11.55 -16.07 17.95
C LEU A 398 12.23 -17.34 17.40
N TRP A 399 13.16 -17.21 16.46
CA TRP A 399 13.80 -18.35 15.84
C TRP A 399 14.72 -19.12 16.80
N GLU A 400 15.49 -18.42 17.60
CA GLU A 400 16.32 -19.03 18.66
C GLU A 400 15.47 -19.86 19.62
N SER A 401 14.28 -19.34 20.02
CA SER A 401 13.37 -20.06 20.92
C SER A 401 12.78 -21.33 20.30
N THR A 402 12.75 -21.44 18.96
CA THR A 402 12.35 -22.67 18.26
C THR A 402 13.49 -23.66 18.09
N GLY A 403 14.70 -23.34 18.51
CA GLY A 403 15.91 -24.16 18.34
C GLY A 403 16.47 -24.16 16.92
N PHE A 404 16.07 -23.23 16.08
CA PHE A 404 16.65 -23.00 14.74
C PHE A 404 17.57 -21.77 14.77
N THR A 405 18.60 -21.80 13.95
CA THR A 405 19.43 -20.62 13.68
C THR A 405 18.81 -19.85 12.49
N LEU A 406 18.50 -18.59 12.72
CA LEU A 406 18.08 -17.71 11.62
C LEU A 406 19.29 -17.34 10.77
N LEU A 407 19.21 -17.59 9.47
CA LEU A 407 20.23 -17.14 8.52
C LEU A 407 19.93 -15.69 8.14
N ASP A 408 20.93 -14.83 8.16
CA ASP A 408 20.79 -13.46 7.69
C ASP A 408 20.50 -13.43 6.19
N ASP A 409 19.46 -12.68 5.81
CA ASP A 409 19.05 -12.49 4.43
C ASP A 409 18.59 -11.04 4.24
N PRO A 410 19.27 -10.24 3.41
CA PRO A 410 18.93 -8.84 3.19
C PRO A 410 17.57 -8.64 2.52
N LEU A 411 17.00 -9.69 1.91
CA LEU A 411 15.67 -9.66 1.29
C LEU A 411 14.54 -10.03 2.26
N ARG A 412 14.87 -10.34 3.51
CA ARG A 412 13.87 -10.66 4.53
C ARG A 412 13.36 -9.39 5.20
N ALA A 413 12.13 -9.00 4.92
CA ALA A 413 11.44 -7.92 5.63
C ALA A 413 11.12 -8.31 7.09
N GLY A 414 10.93 -9.60 7.36
CA GLY A 414 10.79 -10.17 8.71
C GLY A 414 9.53 -9.76 9.48
N TYR A 415 8.58 -9.10 8.83
CA TYR A 415 7.34 -8.65 9.47
C TYR A 415 6.46 -9.81 9.95
N TYR A 416 6.40 -10.88 9.15
CA TYR A 416 5.90 -12.20 9.52
C TYR A 416 7.02 -13.21 9.46
N SER A 417 6.82 -14.34 10.12
CA SER A 417 7.72 -15.49 10.05
C SER A 417 6.90 -16.76 9.91
N GLU A 418 7.30 -17.62 9.02
CA GLU A 418 6.72 -18.94 8.82
C GLU A 418 7.69 -20.00 9.30
N ILE A 419 7.19 -20.92 10.10
CA ILE A 419 7.95 -22.07 10.63
C ILE A 419 7.30 -23.32 10.06
N ASP A 420 8.06 -24.09 9.30
CA ASP A 420 7.61 -25.40 8.81
C ASP A 420 7.62 -26.39 9.98
N MET A 421 6.42 -26.74 10.45
CA MET A 421 6.22 -27.61 11.60
C MET A 421 6.70 -29.05 11.34
N LEU A 422 6.68 -29.51 10.09
CA LEU A 422 7.19 -30.84 9.77
C LEU A 422 8.71 -30.87 9.75
N VAL A 423 9.36 -29.80 9.25
CA VAL A 423 10.83 -29.63 9.34
C VAL A 423 11.26 -29.53 10.81
N TRP A 424 10.53 -28.77 11.61
CA TRP A 424 10.76 -28.68 13.05
C TRP A 424 10.60 -30.04 13.74
N ALA A 425 9.50 -30.75 13.49
CA ALA A 425 9.23 -32.06 14.08
C ALA A 425 10.31 -33.11 13.68
N LYS A 426 10.74 -33.11 12.41
CA LYS A 426 11.82 -33.97 11.94
C LYS A 426 13.13 -33.75 12.68
N LYS A 427 13.50 -32.49 12.87
CA LYS A 427 14.74 -32.09 13.56
C LYS A 427 14.79 -32.59 15.00
N PHE A 428 13.68 -32.50 15.74
CA PHE A 428 13.66 -32.81 17.18
C PHE A 428 13.17 -34.22 17.53
N TYR A 429 12.37 -34.85 16.66
CA TYR A 429 11.71 -36.11 16.95
C TYR A 429 11.92 -37.19 15.87
N GLY A 430 12.55 -36.86 14.75
CA GLY A 430 12.86 -37.80 13.69
C GLY A 430 11.71 -38.06 12.69
N ASP A 431 12.02 -38.87 11.68
CA ASP A 431 11.12 -39.16 10.56
C ASP A 431 9.86 -39.93 10.98
N ASP A 432 9.96 -40.88 11.91
CA ASP A 432 8.82 -41.66 12.39
C ASP A 432 7.74 -40.77 13.01
N PHE A 433 8.15 -39.73 13.71
CA PHE A 433 7.21 -38.78 14.30
C PHE A 433 6.53 -37.92 13.23
N VAL A 434 7.24 -37.52 12.21
CA VAL A 434 6.67 -36.79 11.04
C VAL A 434 5.61 -37.64 10.34
N GLU A 435 5.89 -38.91 10.10
CA GLU A 435 4.92 -39.83 9.48
C GLU A 435 3.70 -40.06 10.38
N TYR A 436 3.90 -40.14 11.70
CA TYR A 436 2.80 -40.21 12.65
C TYR A 436 1.92 -38.94 12.60
N LEU A 437 2.52 -37.73 12.54
CA LEU A 437 1.77 -36.47 12.43
C LEU A 437 0.93 -36.45 11.14
N LYS A 438 1.55 -36.71 10.00
CA LYS A 438 0.87 -36.71 8.70
C LYS A 438 -0.30 -37.69 8.62
N LYS A 439 -0.21 -38.81 9.33
CA LYS A 439 -1.24 -39.86 9.31
C LYS A 439 -2.42 -39.55 10.25
N ASN A 440 -2.19 -38.85 11.34
CA ASN A 440 -3.16 -38.75 12.42
C ASN A 440 -3.72 -37.33 12.66
N TYR A 441 -3.13 -36.30 12.04
CA TYR A 441 -3.51 -34.91 12.26
C TYR A 441 -3.61 -34.15 10.93
N GLU A 442 -4.59 -33.27 10.86
CA GLU A 442 -4.68 -32.25 9.83
C GLU A 442 -3.81 -31.04 10.19
N PRO A 443 -3.31 -30.26 9.21
CA PRO A 443 -2.47 -29.09 9.50
C PRO A 443 -3.07 -28.11 10.52
N LEU A 444 -4.39 -27.89 10.47
CA LEU A 444 -5.12 -27.02 11.39
C LEU A 444 -5.17 -27.51 12.84
N ASP A 445 -5.06 -28.82 13.08
CA ASP A 445 -5.15 -29.39 14.43
C ASP A 445 -4.07 -28.83 15.36
N VAL A 446 -2.86 -28.63 14.85
CA VAL A 446 -1.73 -28.09 15.61
C VAL A 446 -2.06 -26.65 16.06
N VAL A 447 -2.59 -25.82 15.14
CA VAL A 447 -2.92 -24.42 15.43
C VAL A 447 -4.05 -24.32 16.46
N PHE A 448 -5.10 -25.15 16.32
CA PHE A 448 -6.21 -25.17 17.28
C PHE A 448 -5.80 -25.67 18.66
N ARG A 449 -5.00 -26.74 18.74
CA ARG A 449 -4.51 -27.27 20.01
C ARG A 449 -3.59 -26.26 20.70
N LEU A 450 -2.69 -25.63 19.98
CA LEU A 450 -1.83 -24.58 20.52
C LEU A 450 -2.67 -23.43 21.11
N ALA A 451 -3.72 -22.99 20.40
CA ALA A 451 -4.61 -21.96 20.88
C ALA A 451 -5.36 -22.37 22.15
N GLN A 452 -5.85 -23.63 22.22
CA GLN A 452 -6.59 -24.15 23.36
C GLN A 452 -5.69 -24.35 24.59
N GLU A 453 -4.50 -24.91 24.42
CA GLU A 453 -3.62 -25.29 25.50
C GLU A 453 -2.76 -24.12 26.02
N THR A 454 -2.38 -23.18 25.16
CA THR A 454 -1.45 -22.10 25.52
C THR A 454 -2.05 -20.69 25.41
N SER A 455 -3.26 -20.56 24.89
CA SER A 455 -3.86 -19.25 24.53
C SER A 455 -3.06 -18.46 23.47
N LEU A 456 -2.21 -19.13 22.68
CA LEU A 456 -1.46 -18.55 21.57
C LEU A 456 -2.18 -18.86 20.25
N VAL A 457 -2.61 -17.82 19.55
CA VAL A 457 -3.28 -17.95 18.24
C VAL A 457 -2.28 -17.61 17.12
N LEU A 458 -2.05 -18.57 16.23
CA LEU A 458 -1.23 -18.44 15.01
C LEU A 458 -2.13 -18.47 13.77
N LEU A 459 -1.57 -18.06 12.63
CA LEU A 459 -2.14 -18.37 11.32
C LEU A 459 -1.70 -19.77 10.87
N ASN A 460 -2.54 -20.40 10.06
CA ASN A 460 -2.21 -21.64 9.36
C ASN A 460 -1.40 -21.33 8.10
#